data_7636236a90c9aa4d335b39ada33ae4f4
#
_entry.id   7636236a90c9aa4d335b39ada33ae4f4
#
_cell.length_a   1.000
_cell.length_b   1.000
_cell.length_c   1.000
_cell.angle_alpha   90.00
_cell.angle_beta   90.00
_cell.angle_gamma   90.00
#
_symmetry.space_group_name_H-M   'P 1'
#
loop_
_entity.id
_entity.type
_entity.pdbx_description
1 polymer ?
#
loop_
_entity_poly.entity_id
_entity_poly.type
_entity_poly.pdbx_seq_one_letter_code
_entity_poly.pdbx_strand_id
1 'polypeptide(L)'
;YDGRGKSLSEFEDYDDVAAQKILGRSLISSELGCYLSHYGCAKKFLETDADYLVVLEDDIQVLPNFKQKLNSLISYLDQHKELEWYVVNLAAKKKKLAKDIVQIDGYTIWHAYYFPIRGVGLVWSRAGAEAFVELGKTMQVPVDIFFQSWLSKNGKGLGVWQPFVQPAGIDSDILGTVATQGIKRKALENRSASHGFKKQKRMWRDRFYAIRNLLS
;
A
#
# COMPACT_ATOMS: atom_id res chain seq x y z
N TYR A 1 -5.64 5.99 -13.21
CA TYR A 1 -6.09 5.02 -14.23
C TYR A 1 -7.48 4.48 -13.87
N ASP A 2 -8.45 4.59 -14.75
CA ASP A 2 -9.79 4.03 -14.54
C ASP A 2 -9.86 2.59 -15.08
N GLY A 3 -10.02 1.63 -14.17
CA GLY A 3 -10.15 0.21 -14.50
C GLY A 3 -11.62 -0.26 -14.61
N ARG A 4 -12.59 0.61 -14.33
CA ARG A 4 -14.02 0.22 -14.29
C ARG A 4 -14.51 -0.21 -15.67
N GLY A 5 -15.27 -1.27 -15.73
CA GLY A 5 -15.88 -1.79 -16.96
C GLY A 5 -14.94 -2.50 -17.93
N LYS A 6 -13.63 -2.54 -17.63
CA LYS A 6 -12.65 -3.24 -18.47
C LYS A 6 -12.66 -4.75 -18.21
N SER A 7 -12.39 -5.51 -19.27
CA SER A 7 -12.12 -6.94 -19.15
C SER A 7 -10.69 -7.17 -18.65
N LEU A 8 -10.44 -8.32 -18.02
CA LEU A 8 -9.09 -8.63 -17.49
C LEU A 8 -8.04 -8.76 -18.61
N SER A 9 -8.44 -9.12 -19.82
CA SER A 9 -7.58 -9.25 -20.99
C SER A 9 -7.04 -7.91 -21.52
N GLU A 10 -7.62 -6.78 -21.11
CA GLU A 10 -7.13 -5.44 -21.48
C GLU A 10 -5.97 -4.95 -20.58
N PHE A 11 -5.58 -5.74 -19.58
CA PHE A 11 -4.46 -5.42 -18.68
C PHE A 11 -3.25 -6.29 -19.05
N GLU A 12 -2.42 -5.82 -19.98
CA GLU A 12 -1.29 -6.56 -20.55
C GLU A 12 -0.30 -7.10 -19.51
N ASP A 13 -0.03 -6.34 -18.46
CA ASP A 13 0.91 -6.72 -17.38
C ASP A 13 0.24 -7.52 -16.25
N TYR A 14 -1.00 -8.01 -16.43
CA TYR A 14 -1.70 -8.81 -15.43
C TYR A 14 -1.46 -10.31 -15.60
N ASP A 15 -0.95 -10.96 -14.57
CA ASP A 15 -0.75 -12.42 -14.51
C ASP A 15 -1.83 -13.07 -13.64
N ASP A 16 -2.93 -13.49 -14.29
CA ASP A 16 -4.05 -14.14 -13.61
C ASP A 16 -3.68 -15.51 -13.02
N VAL A 17 -2.79 -16.25 -13.68
CA VAL A 17 -2.35 -17.58 -13.22
C VAL A 17 -1.60 -17.43 -11.89
N ALA A 18 -0.69 -16.47 -11.80
CA ALA A 18 0.01 -16.16 -10.56
C ALA A 18 -0.96 -15.61 -9.49
N ALA A 19 -1.91 -14.75 -9.85
CA ALA A 19 -2.91 -14.24 -8.93
C ALA A 19 -3.75 -15.37 -8.32
N GLN A 20 -4.24 -16.29 -9.11
CA GLN A 20 -4.97 -17.45 -8.62
C GLN A 20 -4.10 -18.37 -7.75
N LYS A 21 -2.83 -18.56 -8.09
CA LYS A 21 -1.87 -19.32 -7.29
C LYS A 21 -1.61 -18.68 -5.93
N ILE A 22 -1.45 -17.36 -5.88
CA ILE A 22 -1.10 -16.60 -4.66
C ILE A 22 -2.33 -16.32 -3.80
N LEU A 23 -3.43 -15.87 -4.41
CA LEU A 23 -4.62 -15.39 -3.71
C LEU A 23 -5.74 -16.45 -3.66
N GLY A 24 -5.78 -17.40 -4.61
CA GLY A 24 -6.92 -18.28 -4.83
C GLY A 24 -8.11 -17.59 -5.49
N ARG A 25 -7.85 -16.51 -6.23
CA ARG A 25 -8.83 -15.78 -7.04
C ARG A 25 -8.13 -14.91 -8.07
N SER A 26 -8.85 -14.55 -9.12
CA SER A 26 -8.46 -13.46 -10.01
C SER A 26 -8.63 -12.09 -9.33
N LEU A 27 -7.93 -11.07 -9.80
CA LEU A 27 -8.20 -9.69 -9.45
C LEU A 27 -9.46 -9.20 -10.17
N ILE A 28 -10.07 -8.15 -9.66
CA ILE A 28 -11.10 -7.41 -10.38
C ILE A 28 -10.50 -6.18 -11.06
N SER A 29 -11.15 -5.67 -12.09
CA SER A 29 -10.63 -4.57 -12.92
C SER A 29 -10.34 -3.29 -12.12
N SER A 30 -11.12 -3.00 -11.08
CA SER A 30 -10.86 -1.87 -10.17
C SER A 30 -9.60 -2.05 -9.31
N GLU A 31 -9.25 -3.28 -8.90
CA GLU A 31 -7.98 -3.57 -8.21
C GLU A 31 -6.78 -3.36 -9.15
N LEU A 32 -6.93 -3.75 -10.43
CA LEU A 32 -5.91 -3.51 -11.46
C LEU A 32 -5.78 -2.02 -11.79
N GLY A 33 -6.90 -1.30 -11.87
CA GLY A 33 -6.90 0.15 -12.07
C GLY A 33 -6.19 0.90 -10.94
N CYS A 34 -6.47 0.55 -9.69
CA CYS A 34 -5.79 1.09 -8.51
C CYS A 34 -4.28 0.80 -8.57
N TYR A 35 -3.89 -0.44 -8.92
CA TYR A 35 -2.48 -0.81 -9.09
C TYR A 35 -1.79 0.07 -10.13
N LEU A 36 -2.38 0.20 -11.32
CA LEU A 36 -1.83 1.02 -12.41
C LEU A 36 -1.77 2.50 -12.06
N SER A 37 -2.69 3.01 -11.23
CA SER A 37 -2.63 4.39 -10.74
C SER A 37 -1.39 4.62 -9.87
N HIS A 38 -1.13 3.76 -8.88
CA HIS A 38 0.07 3.84 -8.06
C HIS A 38 1.35 3.66 -8.89
N TYR A 39 1.36 2.68 -9.79
CA TYR A 39 2.49 2.41 -10.67
C TYR A 39 2.80 3.59 -11.60
N GLY A 40 1.75 4.18 -12.20
CA GLY A 40 1.86 5.36 -13.05
C GLY A 40 2.33 6.61 -12.29
N CYS A 41 1.88 6.81 -11.04
CA CYS A 41 2.39 7.88 -10.17
C CYS A 41 3.89 7.73 -9.91
N ALA A 42 4.34 6.51 -9.59
CA ALA A 42 5.76 6.24 -9.37
C ALA A 42 6.59 6.50 -10.63
N LYS A 43 6.14 6.03 -11.82
CA LYS A 43 6.81 6.31 -13.10
C LYS A 43 6.94 7.80 -13.38
N LYS A 44 5.82 8.54 -13.29
CA LYS A 44 5.82 10.00 -13.53
C LYS A 44 6.72 10.75 -12.53
N PHE A 45 6.75 10.32 -11.28
CA PHE A 45 7.66 10.89 -10.29
C PHE A 45 9.12 10.75 -10.70
N LEU A 46 9.52 9.59 -11.22
CA LEU A 46 10.90 9.35 -11.66
C LEU A 46 11.31 10.20 -12.87
N GLU A 47 10.36 10.75 -13.61
CA GLU A 47 10.58 11.70 -14.73
C GLU A 47 10.82 13.15 -14.23
N THR A 48 10.73 13.40 -12.93
CA THR A 48 10.91 14.73 -12.30
C THR A 48 12.16 14.78 -11.44
N ASP A 49 12.59 15.98 -11.07
CA ASP A 49 13.70 16.21 -10.13
C ASP A 49 13.23 16.28 -8.66
N ALA A 50 11.96 15.96 -8.38
CA ALA A 50 11.44 15.99 -7.02
C ALA A 50 12.09 14.90 -6.13
N ASP A 51 12.32 15.21 -4.85
CA ASP A 51 12.93 14.27 -3.90
C ASP A 51 11.92 13.25 -3.38
N TYR A 52 10.65 13.63 -3.28
CA TYR A 52 9.58 12.83 -2.69
C TYR A 52 8.31 12.87 -3.53
N LEU A 53 7.55 11.76 -3.50
CA LEU A 53 6.22 11.66 -4.06
C LEU A 53 5.21 11.45 -2.94
N VAL A 54 4.14 12.25 -2.91
CA VAL A 54 2.99 12.01 -2.04
C VAL A 54 1.83 11.51 -2.90
N VAL A 55 1.34 10.31 -2.62
CA VAL A 55 0.15 9.74 -3.26
C VAL A 55 -0.99 9.71 -2.26
N LEU A 56 -2.11 10.32 -2.63
CA LEU A 56 -3.36 10.32 -1.88
C LEU A 56 -4.45 9.78 -2.79
N GLU A 57 -5.24 8.82 -2.31
CA GLU A 57 -6.44 8.37 -3.04
C GLU A 57 -7.56 9.40 -2.92
N ASP A 58 -8.52 9.40 -3.83
CA ASP A 58 -9.59 10.40 -3.95
C ASP A 58 -10.72 10.21 -2.92
N ASP A 59 -10.82 9.02 -2.32
CA ASP A 59 -11.83 8.66 -1.32
C ASP A 59 -11.35 8.81 0.14
N ILE A 60 -10.45 9.77 0.39
CA ILE A 60 -9.89 10.02 1.72
C ILE A 60 -10.41 11.30 2.36
N GLN A 61 -10.34 11.32 3.68
CA GLN A 61 -10.43 12.52 4.50
C GLN A 61 -9.04 12.90 4.99
N VAL A 62 -8.62 14.11 4.69
CA VAL A 62 -7.40 14.71 5.23
C VAL A 62 -7.67 15.19 6.65
N LEU A 63 -6.81 14.77 7.59
CA LEU A 63 -6.97 15.12 9.01
C LEU A 63 -6.33 16.48 9.35
N PRO A 64 -6.71 17.10 10.49
CA PRO A 64 -6.20 18.41 10.88
C PRO A 64 -4.66 18.47 10.90
N ASN A 65 -4.14 19.64 10.52
CA ASN A 65 -2.70 19.94 10.48
C ASN A 65 -1.90 19.07 9.50
N PHE A 66 -2.54 18.49 8.48
CA PHE A 66 -1.90 17.61 7.48
C PHE A 66 -0.64 18.24 6.88
N LYS A 67 -0.74 19.48 6.35
CA LYS A 67 0.39 20.16 5.70
C LYS A 67 1.56 20.39 6.67
N GLN A 68 1.28 20.80 7.90
CA GLN A 68 2.30 20.99 8.93
C GLN A 68 2.98 19.66 9.26
N LYS A 69 2.20 18.62 9.54
CA LYS A 69 2.72 17.29 9.86
C LYS A 69 3.50 16.67 8.71
N LEU A 70 3.05 16.86 7.46
CA LEU A 70 3.78 16.38 6.30
C LEU A 70 5.12 17.11 6.15
N ASN A 71 5.15 18.42 6.33
CA ASN A 71 6.39 19.20 6.27
C ASN A 71 7.38 18.77 7.36
N SER A 72 6.93 18.57 8.60
CA SER A 72 7.81 18.10 9.68
C SER A 72 8.29 16.66 9.45
N LEU A 73 7.46 15.79 8.86
CA LEU A 73 7.89 14.46 8.43
C LEU A 73 9.01 14.52 7.39
N ILE A 74 8.82 15.30 6.32
CA ILE A 74 9.83 15.45 5.26
C ILE A 74 11.11 16.05 5.83
N SER A 75 11.02 17.12 6.64
CA SER A 75 12.19 17.74 7.28
C SER A 75 12.95 16.73 8.16
N TYR A 76 12.25 15.88 8.90
CA TYR A 76 12.89 14.83 9.68
C TYR A 76 13.63 13.82 8.79
N LEU A 77 12.98 13.35 7.73
CA LEU A 77 13.59 12.39 6.79
C LEU A 77 14.79 12.98 6.05
N ASP A 78 14.77 14.29 5.76
CA ASP A 78 15.90 14.99 5.14
C ASP A 78 17.11 15.10 6.07
N GLN A 79 16.88 15.26 7.37
CA GLN A 79 17.93 15.36 8.39
C GLN A 79 18.51 13.99 8.78
N HIS A 80 17.82 12.89 8.47
CA HIS A 80 18.19 11.51 8.85
C HIS A 80 18.36 10.63 7.61
N LYS A 81 19.32 11.00 6.75
CA LYS A 81 19.62 10.28 5.50
C LYS A 81 20.16 8.86 5.72
N GLU A 82 20.65 8.56 6.93
CA GLU A 82 21.03 7.21 7.35
C GLU A 82 19.83 6.27 7.48
N LEU A 83 18.63 6.83 7.60
CA LEU A 83 17.40 6.06 7.66
C LEU A 83 17.02 5.57 6.26
N GLU A 84 17.32 4.32 5.97
CA GLU A 84 16.94 3.70 4.69
C GLU A 84 15.45 3.36 4.66
N TRP A 85 14.69 4.02 3.81
CA TRP A 85 13.26 3.79 3.66
C TRP A 85 12.80 3.91 2.20
N TYR A 86 11.69 3.25 1.88
CA TYR A 86 11.06 3.29 0.56
C TYR A 86 9.71 3.98 0.58
N VAL A 87 8.87 3.63 1.56
CA VAL A 87 7.50 4.15 1.66
C VAL A 87 7.15 4.46 3.10
N VAL A 88 6.55 5.64 3.34
CA VAL A 88 5.88 5.99 4.61
C VAL A 88 4.38 5.87 4.45
N ASN A 89 3.72 5.08 5.29
CA ASN A 89 2.27 4.98 5.33
C ASN A 89 1.67 6.06 6.23
N LEU A 90 0.81 6.92 5.65
CA LEU A 90 0.16 8.04 6.35
C LEU A 90 -1.22 7.68 6.95
N ALA A 91 -1.73 6.48 6.68
CA ALA A 91 -3.09 6.06 7.00
C ALA A 91 -3.16 4.81 7.89
N ALA A 92 -2.10 4.48 8.60
CA ALA A 92 -2.02 3.26 9.39
C ALA A 92 -3.11 3.22 10.47
N LYS A 93 -3.94 2.18 10.45
CA LYS A 93 -5.00 1.97 11.45
C LYS A 93 -4.48 1.32 12.73
N LYS A 94 -3.36 0.60 12.67
CA LYS A 94 -2.74 -0.15 13.79
C LYS A 94 -1.24 -0.28 13.54
N LYS A 95 -0.46 -0.18 14.59
CA LYS A 95 0.94 -0.61 14.61
C LYS A 95 1.02 -2.11 14.87
N LYS A 96 1.75 -2.84 14.04
CA LYS A 96 1.99 -4.29 14.18
C LYS A 96 3.44 -4.57 13.85
N LEU A 97 4.15 -5.28 14.75
CA LEU A 97 5.57 -5.55 14.59
C LEU A 97 6.30 -4.28 14.16
N ALA A 98 6.34 -3.32 15.04
CA ALA A 98 6.77 -1.95 14.82
C ALA A 98 7.79 -1.53 15.87
N LYS A 99 8.67 -0.58 15.51
CA LYS A 99 9.60 0.07 16.45
C LYS A 99 9.48 1.57 16.25
N ASP A 100 9.17 2.28 17.32
CA ASP A 100 9.08 3.74 17.28
C ASP A 100 10.48 4.35 17.06
N ILE A 101 10.54 5.37 16.20
CA ILE A 101 11.77 6.08 15.86
C ILE A 101 11.80 7.39 16.65
N VAL A 102 10.77 8.23 16.47
CA VAL A 102 10.70 9.56 17.08
C VAL A 102 9.24 10.01 17.18
N GLN A 103 8.95 10.87 18.16
CA GLN A 103 7.69 11.59 18.31
C GLN A 103 7.91 13.07 17.93
N ILE A 104 7.13 13.59 16.99
CA ILE A 104 7.19 14.94 16.46
C ILE A 104 5.77 15.47 16.28
N ASP A 105 5.51 16.73 16.64
CA ASP A 105 4.23 17.44 16.34
C ASP A 105 2.96 16.63 16.66
N GLY A 106 2.96 15.86 17.75
CA GLY A 106 1.81 15.07 18.17
C GLY A 106 1.59 13.78 17.40
N TYR A 107 2.56 13.31 16.61
CA TYR A 107 2.56 11.99 15.98
C TYR A 107 3.90 11.28 16.15
N THR A 108 3.91 9.96 15.94
CA THR A 108 5.11 9.12 16.03
C THR A 108 5.48 8.64 14.64
N ILE A 109 6.75 8.76 14.23
CA ILE A 109 7.33 8.03 13.09
C ILE A 109 7.82 6.69 13.62
N TRP A 110 7.55 5.60 12.88
CA TRP A 110 7.90 4.25 13.31
C TRP A 110 8.31 3.35 12.15
N HIS A 111 9.21 2.41 12.38
CA HIS A 111 9.50 1.32 11.46
C HIS A 111 8.29 0.39 11.38
N ALA A 112 7.77 0.21 10.17
CA ALA A 112 6.63 -0.64 9.88
C ALA A 112 7.11 -2.02 9.39
N TYR A 113 7.72 -2.81 10.26
CA TYR A 113 8.23 -4.13 9.87
C TYR A 113 7.14 -5.04 9.30
N TYR A 114 5.92 -4.99 9.85
CA TYR A 114 4.73 -5.52 9.19
C TYR A 114 3.95 -4.36 8.59
N PHE A 115 4.22 -4.08 7.30
CA PHE A 115 3.72 -2.87 6.66
C PHE A 115 2.18 -2.82 6.64
N PRO A 116 1.55 -1.67 6.91
CA PRO A 116 0.11 -1.52 6.87
C PRO A 116 -0.47 -1.78 5.48
N ILE A 117 -1.57 -2.53 5.41
CA ILE A 117 -2.19 -2.90 4.13
C ILE A 117 -2.93 -1.74 3.44
N ARG A 118 -3.17 -0.63 4.15
CA ARG A 118 -3.93 0.49 3.62
C ARG A 118 -3.03 1.44 2.83
N GLY A 119 -3.17 1.47 1.50
CA GLY A 119 -2.37 2.29 0.58
C GLY A 119 -2.89 3.69 0.29
N VAL A 120 -3.99 4.14 0.94
CA VAL A 120 -4.73 5.38 0.62
C VAL A 120 -3.95 6.69 0.81
N GLY A 121 -2.83 6.67 1.51
CA GLY A 121 -1.95 7.83 1.70
C GLY A 121 -0.52 7.36 1.93
N LEU A 122 0.37 7.68 1.01
CA LEU A 122 1.76 7.21 0.98
C LEU A 122 2.72 8.34 0.64
N VAL A 123 3.88 8.37 1.30
CA VAL A 123 5.04 9.16 0.87
C VAL A 123 6.10 8.19 0.38
N TRP A 124 6.67 8.47 -0.78
CA TRP A 124 7.68 7.66 -1.44
C TRP A 124 9.03 8.37 -1.46
N SER A 125 10.10 7.65 -1.19
CA SER A 125 11.44 8.05 -1.59
C SER A 125 11.67 7.71 -3.08
N ARG A 126 12.65 8.36 -3.71
CA ARG A 126 13.05 8.03 -5.09
C ARG A 126 13.49 6.58 -5.21
N ALA A 127 14.34 6.10 -4.30
CA ALA A 127 14.78 4.70 -4.27
C ALA A 127 13.60 3.71 -4.11
N GLY A 128 12.57 4.08 -3.34
CA GLY A 128 11.35 3.29 -3.20
C GLY A 128 10.54 3.23 -4.50
N ALA A 129 10.41 4.36 -5.20
CA ALA A 129 9.72 4.42 -6.49
C ALA A 129 10.46 3.64 -7.58
N GLU A 130 11.79 3.73 -7.66
CA GLU A 130 12.63 2.95 -8.57
C GLU A 130 12.44 1.45 -8.34
N ALA A 131 12.56 1.00 -7.09
CA ALA A 131 12.37 -0.39 -6.73
C ALA A 131 10.94 -0.89 -7.02
N PHE A 132 9.91 -0.05 -6.83
CA PHE A 132 8.54 -0.40 -7.17
C PHE A 132 8.33 -0.51 -8.67
N VAL A 133 8.86 0.41 -9.47
CA VAL A 133 8.73 0.38 -10.94
C VAL A 133 9.44 -0.85 -11.53
N GLU A 134 10.56 -1.26 -10.95
CA GLU A 134 11.27 -2.48 -11.36
C GLU A 134 10.51 -3.76 -11.00
N LEU A 135 10.10 -3.89 -9.72
CA LEU A 135 9.54 -5.12 -9.17
C LEU A 135 8.03 -5.26 -9.41
N GLY A 136 7.33 -4.14 -9.53
CA GLY A 136 5.88 -4.04 -9.63
C GLY A 136 5.33 -4.06 -11.06
N LYS A 137 6.16 -4.30 -12.07
CA LYS A 137 5.73 -4.31 -13.47
C LYS A 137 4.61 -5.31 -13.72
N THR A 138 4.72 -6.53 -13.19
CA THR A 138 3.70 -7.57 -13.35
C THR A 138 2.73 -7.58 -12.19
N MET A 139 1.46 -7.39 -12.48
CA MET A 139 0.38 -7.38 -11.49
C MET A 139 -0.07 -8.80 -11.16
N GLN A 140 0.16 -9.25 -9.93
CA GLN A 140 -0.21 -10.60 -9.45
C GLN A 140 -1.08 -10.56 -8.20
N VAL A 141 -1.10 -9.42 -7.52
CA VAL A 141 -1.88 -9.17 -6.29
C VAL A 141 -2.36 -7.72 -6.28
N PRO A 142 -3.42 -7.36 -5.53
CA PRO A 142 -3.77 -5.96 -5.30
C PRO A 142 -2.58 -5.16 -4.78
N VAL A 143 -2.49 -3.88 -5.14
CA VAL A 143 -1.32 -3.03 -4.88
C VAL A 143 -0.99 -2.90 -3.39
N ASP A 144 -1.99 -2.82 -2.53
CA ASP A 144 -1.79 -2.73 -1.08
C ASP A 144 -1.30 -4.05 -0.47
N ILE A 145 -1.67 -5.20 -1.05
CA ILE A 145 -1.07 -6.50 -0.71
C ILE A 145 0.37 -6.58 -1.21
N PHE A 146 0.66 -6.04 -2.41
CA PHE A 146 2.02 -5.95 -2.92
C PHE A 146 2.90 -5.14 -1.96
N PHE A 147 2.48 -3.93 -1.60
CA PHE A 147 3.22 -3.07 -0.67
C PHE A 147 3.45 -3.74 0.68
N GLN A 148 2.40 -4.34 1.28
CA GLN A 148 2.55 -5.05 2.54
C GLN A 148 3.60 -6.15 2.46
N SER A 149 3.51 -7.04 1.47
CA SER A 149 4.44 -8.17 1.35
C SER A 149 5.86 -7.73 1.02
N TRP A 150 6.02 -6.79 0.10
CA TRP A 150 7.31 -6.28 -0.34
C TRP A 150 8.04 -5.52 0.77
N LEU A 151 7.36 -4.57 1.43
CA LEU A 151 7.96 -3.74 2.47
C LEU A 151 8.15 -4.51 3.79
N SER A 152 7.30 -5.50 4.09
CA SER A 152 7.56 -6.39 5.22
C SER A 152 8.76 -7.31 4.98
N LYS A 153 9.04 -7.67 3.71
CA LYS A 153 10.19 -8.50 3.36
C LYS A 153 11.52 -7.74 3.44
N ASN A 154 11.57 -6.50 2.97
CA ASN A 154 12.80 -5.70 2.90
C ASN A 154 13.05 -4.81 4.14
N GLY A 155 12.04 -4.60 5.00
CA GLY A 155 12.15 -3.79 6.21
C GLY A 155 12.20 -2.27 5.97
N LYS A 156 12.01 -1.79 4.71
CA LYS A 156 12.13 -0.37 4.32
C LYS A 156 10.79 0.38 4.35
N GLY A 157 9.81 -0.12 5.08
CA GLY A 157 8.55 0.54 5.31
C GLY A 157 8.56 1.37 6.59
N LEU A 158 8.09 2.60 6.52
CA LEU A 158 7.80 3.44 7.68
C LEU A 158 6.29 3.69 7.79
N GLY A 159 5.86 4.23 8.90
CA GLY A 159 4.51 4.71 9.09
C GLY A 159 4.43 5.86 10.07
N VAL A 160 3.29 6.54 10.09
CA VAL A 160 3.01 7.58 11.10
C VAL A 160 1.86 7.12 12.01
N TRP A 161 1.94 7.52 13.26
CA TRP A 161 0.91 7.34 14.29
C TRP A 161 0.90 8.58 15.19
N GLN A 162 -0.12 9.37 15.21
CA GLN A 162 -1.47 9.37 14.65
C GLN A 162 -1.46 9.49 13.09
N PRO A 163 -2.44 8.91 12.38
CA PRO A 163 -2.52 9.01 10.93
C PRO A 163 -2.75 10.46 10.48
N PHE A 164 -2.33 10.77 9.25
CA PHE A 164 -2.53 12.08 8.62
C PHE A 164 -3.78 12.11 7.74
N VAL A 165 -4.18 10.93 7.26
CA VAL A 165 -5.36 10.73 6.42
C VAL A 165 -6.10 9.46 6.85
N GLN A 166 -7.39 9.42 6.54
CA GLN A 166 -8.23 8.25 6.74
C GLN A 166 -9.22 8.12 5.58
N PRO A 167 -9.77 6.93 5.29
CA PRO A 167 -10.86 6.80 4.33
C PRO A 167 -12.03 7.69 4.73
N ALA A 168 -12.65 8.37 3.76
CA ALA A 168 -13.75 9.28 3.98
C ALA A 168 -15.07 8.58 4.41
N GLY A 169 -15.09 7.23 4.40
CA GLY A 169 -16.29 6.45 4.68
C GLY A 169 -17.29 6.42 3.52
N ILE A 170 -16.91 6.98 2.36
CA ILE A 170 -17.65 6.88 1.11
C ILE A 170 -17.50 5.47 0.56
N ASP A 171 -18.51 4.95 -0.13
CA ASP A 171 -18.44 3.64 -0.78
C ASP A 171 -17.26 3.60 -1.76
N SER A 172 -16.26 2.77 -1.43
CA SER A 172 -15.10 2.58 -2.31
C SER A 172 -15.53 1.87 -3.59
N ASP A 173 -15.07 2.36 -4.75
CA ASP A 173 -15.32 1.73 -6.05
C ASP A 173 -14.83 0.27 -6.12
N ILE A 174 -13.81 -0.08 -5.34
CA ILE A 174 -13.31 -1.46 -5.20
C ILE A 174 -14.29 -2.32 -4.38
N LEU A 175 -14.99 -1.72 -3.44
CA LEU A 175 -15.97 -2.40 -2.59
C LEU A 175 -17.35 -2.51 -3.24
N GLY A 176 -17.62 -1.66 -4.26
CA GLY A 176 -18.92 -1.54 -4.92
C GLY A 176 -20.00 -0.99 -3.98
N THR A 177 -21.11 -0.57 -4.55
CA THR A 177 -22.35 -0.10 -3.86
C THR A 177 -23.00 -1.15 -2.95
N VAL A 178 -22.25 -2.04 -2.39
CA VAL A 178 -22.65 -3.31 -1.77
C VAL A 178 -22.98 -3.15 -0.30
N ALA A 179 -22.54 -2.05 0.31
CA ALA A 179 -22.83 -1.80 1.72
C ALA A 179 -24.32 -1.54 1.97
N THR A 180 -25.06 -1.06 0.96
CA THR A 180 -26.49 -0.71 1.08
C THR A 180 -27.45 -1.84 0.73
N GLN A 181 -27.03 -2.92 0.08
CA GLN A 181 -27.93 -3.98 -0.41
C GLN A 181 -27.61 -5.42 0.04
N GLY A 182 -26.66 -5.63 0.94
CA GLY A 182 -26.33 -6.96 1.45
C GLY A 182 -25.71 -7.91 0.41
N ILE A 183 -25.36 -7.42 -0.78
CA ILE A 183 -24.78 -8.19 -1.88
C ILE A 183 -23.28 -8.46 -1.58
N LYS A 184 -22.83 -9.68 -1.69
CA LYS A 184 -21.42 -10.08 -1.51
C LYS A 184 -20.55 -9.39 -2.55
N ARG A 185 -19.36 -8.87 -2.12
CA ARG A 185 -18.38 -8.25 -2.99
C ARG A 185 -18.06 -9.12 -4.21
N LYS A 186 -18.04 -8.58 -5.43
CA LYS A 186 -17.65 -9.30 -6.66
C LYS A 186 -16.35 -10.11 -6.50
N ALA A 187 -15.36 -9.55 -5.78
CA ALA A 187 -14.12 -10.26 -5.43
C ALA A 187 -14.34 -11.50 -4.52
N LEU A 188 -15.53 -11.70 -3.93
CA LEU A 188 -15.85 -12.88 -3.13
C LEU A 188 -16.34 -14.05 -4.01
N GLU A 189 -16.96 -13.74 -5.14
CA GLU A 189 -17.60 -14.75 -6.01
C GLU A 189 -16.56 -15.65 -6.71
N ASN A 190 -15.36 -15.13 -6.96
CA ASN A 190 -14.27 -15.83 -7.67
C ASN A 190 -13.26 -16.54 -6.73
N ARG A 191 -13.60 -16.74 -5.46
CA ARG A 191 -12.69 -17.38 -4.50
C ARG A 191 -12.69 -18.89 -4.62
N SER A 192 -11.50 -19.48 -4.80
CA SER A 192 -11.32 -20.92 -4.66
C SER A 192 -11.46 -21.37 -3.19
N ALA A 193 -11.76 -22.64 -2.97
CA ALA A 193 -11.81 -23.23 -1.62
C ALA A 193 -10.48 -23.02 -0.84
N SER A 194 -9.36 -22.92 -1.53
CA SER A 194 -8.03 -22.69 -0.93
C SER A 194 -7.71 -21.24 -0.59
N HIS A 195 -8.59 -20.26 -0.92
CA HIS A 195 -8.35 -18.84 -0.70
C HIS A 195 -7.98 -18.51 0.75
N GLY A 196 -8.72 -19.04 1.72
CA GLY A 196 -8.47 -18.83 3.15
C GLY A 196 -7.09 -19.30 3.56
N PHE A 197 -6.70 -20.50 3.15
CA PHE A 197 -5.38 -21.07 3.42
C PHE A 197 -4.26 -20.25 2.78
N LYS A 198 -4.39 -19.86 1.50
CA LYS A 198 -3.40 -19.03 0.79
C LYS A 198 -3.23 -17.66 1.46
N LYS A 199 -4.34 -17.05 1.90
CA LYS A 199 -4.30 -15.80 2.69
C LYS A 199 -3.50 -15.98 3.98
N GLN A 200 -3.78 -17.03 4.76
CA GLN A 200 -3.06 -17.31 6.00
C GLN A 200 -1.57 -17.55 5.76
N LYS A 201 -1.23 -18.39 4.76
CA LYS A 201 0.16 -18.67 4.37
C LYS A 201 0.93 -17.38 4.04
N ARG A 202 0.32 -16.47 3.26
CA ARG A 202 0.93 -15.17 2.93
C ARG A 202 1.13 -14.32 4.20
N MET A 203 0.10 -14.19 5.05
CA MET A 203 0.19 -13.42 6.28
C MET A 203 1.27 -13.94 7.23
N TRP A 204 1.43 -15.27 7.36
CA TRP A 204 2.47 -15.88 8.16
C TRP A 204 3.86 -15.62 7.58
N ARG A 205 4.02 -15.77 6.27
CA ARG A 205 5.28 -15.45 5.58
C ARG A 205 5.69 -13.98 5.80
N ASP A 206 4.77 -13.05 5.61
CA ASP A 206 5.03 -11.62 5.76
C ASP A 206 5.34 -11.26 7.23
N ARG A 207 4.69 -11.90 8.19
CA ARG A 207 5.03 -11.78 9.63
C ARG A 207 6.40 -12.34 9.95
N PHE A 208 6.77 -13.47 9.37
CA PHE A 208 8.11 -14.06 9.55
C PHE A 208 9.20 -13.07 9.11
N TYR A 209 9.06 -12.46 7.93
CA TYR A 209 9.99 -11.43 7.48
C TYR A 209 10.00 -10.20 8.40
N ALA A 210 8.83 -9.75 8.84
CA ALA A 210 8.72 -8.63 9.75
C ALA A 210 9.41 -8.90 11.10
N ILE A 211 9.26 -10.10 11.67
CA ILE A 211 9.95 -10.51 12.91
C ILE A 211 11.46 -10.56 12.68
N ARG A 212 11.91 -11.16 11.58
CA ARG A 212 13.33 -11.20 11.25
C ARG A 212 13.93 -9.79 11.19
N ASN A 213 13.28 -8.86 10.50
CA ASN A 213 13.76 -7.48 10.36
C ASN A 213 13.64 -6.68 11.68
N LEU A 214 12.74 -7.05 12.59
CA LEU A 214 12.62 -6.43 13.91
C LEU A 214 13.77 -6.86 14.85
N LEU A 215 14.32 -8.07 14.65
CA LEU A 215 15.36 -8.67 15.48
C LEU A 215 16.77 -8.43 14.94
N SER A 216 16.92 -7.99 13.69
CA SER A 216 18.19 -7.57 13.07
C SER A 216 18.54 -6.13 13.46
#